data_649401ad34d92a112cb7d33035bd6516
#
_entry.id   649401ad34d92a112cb7d33035bd6516
#
_cell.length_a   1.000
_cell.length_b   1.000
_cell.length_c   1.000
_cell.angle_alpha   90.00
_cell.angle_beta   90.00
_cell.angle_gamma   90.00
#
_symmetry.space_group_name_H-M   'P 1'
#
loop_
_entity.id
_entity.type
_entity.pdbx_description
1 polymer ?
#
loop_
_entity_poly.entity_id
_entity_poly.type
_entity_poly.pdbx_seq_one_letter_code
_entity_poly.pdbx_strand_id
1 'polypeptide(L)'
;FSFQIRIQRLYDIKRIKSRKKGKIMSKTQVDDIDRNIYDIKNKDDYEFKMKKGLNREIVEEISAKKNDPDWMREIRLKALETYEKLELPTWGPDLSELKMDEIATYVKPKSKLNSSWDDVPEDIKKTFDNLGIPEAEKKSLAGVGAQYDSEVVYHSIKEDLLKQGVIYTDMETAVREYPDLVREHFMKCVPINDHKFVALHAAVWSGGSFVYVPKGVKVDIPLQSYFRLNSPESGQFEHTLIIVDEGASLHFIEGCSAPKYNKVNLHAGCVELYVKDNAYLRYSTIENWSKNMMNLNTKKAIVGKNAQIDWVTGSFGSKVSMLYPMSILNGEGAKTEYTGITFAGHGQDLDTGFKVVHNAPNTSSVVNSKSISKDGGACTYRALVRITENAKNSKCSVSCESLMLDDISRSDTIPVNDIRTDE
;
A
#
# COMPACT_ATOMS: atom_id res chain seq x y z
N PHE A 1 -3.23 -12.39 31.61
CA PHE A 1 -3.52 -11.46 30.48
C PHE A 1 -3.08 -10.05 30.86
N SER A 2 -1.98 -9.56 30.28
CA SER A 2 -1.62 -8.15 30.39
C SER A 2 -2.00 -7.45 29.07
N PHE A 3 -3.20 -6.91 29.04
CA PHE A 3 -3.64 -6.03 27.95
C PHE A 3 -3.19 -4.62 28.30
N GLN A 4 -2.16 -4.09 27.65
CA GLN A 4 -1.77 -2.70 27.81
C GLN A 4 -2.10 -1.93 26.54
N ILE A 5 -3.28 -1.30 26.49
CA ILE A 5 -3.54 -0.22 25.53
C ILE A 5 -3.03 1.05 26.19
N ARG A 6 -1.88 1.52 25.77
CA ARG A 6 -1.34 2.81 26.22
C ARG A 6 -1.78 3.89 25.24
N ILE A 7 -2.89 4.56 25.57
CA ILE A 7 -3.29 5.79 24.87
C ILE A 7 -2.60 6.94 25.63
N GLN A 8 -1.50 7.42 25.13
CA GLN A 8 -0.83 8.58 25.70
C GLN A 8 -1.20 9.80 24.87
N ARG A 9 -2.19 10.58 25.34
CA ARG A 9 -2.42 11.95 24.85
C ARG A 9 -1.38 12.85 25.49
N LEU A 10 -0.34 13.21 24.76
CA LEU A 10 0.57 14.25 25.20
C LEU A 10 -0.10 15.63 25.03
N TYR A 11 -0.84 16.05 26.06
CA TYR A 11 -1.24 17.45 26.23
C TYR A 11 -0.12 18.19 26.97
N ASP A 12 0.87 18.67 26.27
CA ASP A 12 1.79 19.70 26.77
C ASP A 12 1.92 20.83 25.77
N ILE A 13 0.82 21.56 25.59
CA ILE A 13 0.92 22.92 25.06
C ILE A 13 0.91 23.82 26.28
N LYS A 14 2.08 24.28 26.74
CA LYS A 14 2.17 25.42 27.65
C LYS A 14 1.44 26.58 26.99
N ARG A 15 0.26 26.91 27.53
CA ARG A 15 -0.50 28.09 27.17
C ARG A 15 0.37 29.35 27.42
N ILE A 16 1.09 29.80 26.42
CA ILE A 16 1.61 31.16 26.39
C ILE A 16 0.42 32.05 26.16
N LYS A 17 -0.18 32.54 27.27
CA LYS A 17 -1.19 33.58 27.23
C LYS A 17 -0.51 34.92 26.86
N SER A 18 -0.39 35.21 25.57
CA SER A 18 -0.18 36.58 25.10
C SER A 18 -1.55 37.14 24.74
N ARG A 19 -2.11 37.92 25.67
CA ARG A 19 -3.24 38.80 25.38
C ARG A 19 -2.74 39.98 24.50
N LYS A 20 -2.87 39.87 23.18
CA LYS A 20 -2.99 41.01 22.28
C LYS A 20 -4.20 40.81 21.39
N LYS A 21 -5.12 41.80 21.46
CA LYS A 21 -6.35 41.86 20.68
C LYS A 21 -6.06 41.76 19.19
N GLY A 22 -6.76 40.87 18.50
CA GLY A 22 -7.03 40.91 17.07
C GLY A 22 -5.96 40.35 16.15
N LYS A 23 -5.77 39.03 16.14
CA LYS A 23 -5.50 38.16 14.98
C LYS A 23 -5.36 36.74 15.48
N ILE A 24 -6.32 35.89 15.17
CA ILE A 24 -6.18 34.43 15.32
C ILE A 24 -5.17 34.03 14.26
N MET A 25 -3.92 33.85 14.64
CA MET A 25 -2.91 33.20 13.82
C MET A 25 -2.58 31.85 14.45
N SER A 26 -3.29 30.84 14.04
CA SER A 26 -2.95 29.43 14.32
C SER A 26 -2.06 28.86 13.22
N LYS A 27 -0.99 29.56 12.82
CA LYS A 27 0.04 28.89 12.02
C LYS A 27 1.03 28.24 12.97
N THR A 28 1.18 26.92 12.84
CA THR A 28 2.25 26.19 13.51
C THR A 28 3.60 26.66 12.96
N GLN A 29 4.66 26.56 13.77
CA GLN A 29 6.03 26.83 13.31
C GLN A 29 6.67 25.63 12.58
N VAL A 30 5.93 24.53 12.42
CA VAL A 30 6.38 23.33 11.71
C VAL A 30 5.95 23.43 10.26
N ASP A 31 6.89 23.38 9.35
CA ASP A 31 6.64 23.41 7.91
C ASP A 31 5.95 22.12 7.44
N ASP A 32 5.27 22.21 6.29
CA ASP A 32 4.77 21.04 5.60
C ASP A 32 5.94 20.19 5.04
N ILE A 33 5.65 18.92 4.75
CA ILE A 33 6.60 18.05 4.06
C ILE A 33 6.88 18.67 2.68
N ASP A 34 8.17 18.89 2.38
CA ASP A 34 8.58 19.41 1.07
C ASP A 34 8.24 18.39 -0.02
N ARG A 35 7.50 18.84 -1.02
CA ARG A 35 7.04 18.02 -2.14
C ARG A 35 7.64 18.42 -3.48
N ASN A 36 8.58 19.35 -3.53
CA ASN A 36 9.10 19.92 -4.77
C ASN A 36 9.57 18.83 -5.76
N ILE A 37 10.26 17.80 -5.28
CA ILE A 37 10.73 16.69 -6.12
C ILE A 37 9.59 15.75 -6.56
N TYR A 38 8.50 15.66 -5.78
CA TYR A 38 7.36 14.78 -6.08
C TYR A 38 6.34 15.46 -7.01
N ASP A 39 6.25 16.79 -6.99
CA ASP A 39 5.28 17.56 -7.78
C ASP A 39 5.76 17.88 -9.21
N ILE A 40 6.91 17.35 -9.63
CA ILE A 40 7.39 17.43 -11.02
C ILE A 40 6.42 16.69 -11.93
N LYS A 41 5.95 17.38 -12.98
CA LYS A 41 5.02 16.83 -13.97
C LYS A 41 5.72 16.62 -15.28
N ASN A 42 5.53 15.45 -15.88
CA ASN A 42 5.80 15.25 -17.28
C ASN A 42 4.60 15.71 -18.12
N LYS A 43 4.79 15.87 -19.41
CA LYS A 43 3.68 16.04 -20.34
C LYS A 43 2.74 14.84 -20.23
N ASP A 44 1.45 15.09 -20.41
CA ASP A 44 0.44 14.02 -20.50
C ASP A 44 0.55 13.38 -21.91
N ASP A 45 1.61 12.58 -22.10
CA ASP A 45 1.96 11.90 -23.34
C ASP A 45 1.94 10.38 -23.14
N TYR A 46 0.92 9.73 -23.67
CA TYR A 46 0.68 8.30 -23.54
C TYR A 46 0.47 7.64 -24.90
N GLU A 47 0.77 6.35 -24.99
CA GLU A 47 0.43 5.52 -26.15
C GLU A 47 -1.08 5.28 -26.21
N PHE A 48 -1.69 5.05 -25.04
CA PHE A 48 -3.11 4.78 -24.91
C PHE A 48 -3.63 5.23 -23.55
N LYS A 49 -4.84 5.81 -23.53
CA LYS A 49 -5.61 6.11 -22.31
C LYS A 49 -7.03 5.59 -22.46
N MET A 50 -7.46 4.75 -21.53
CA MET A 50 -8.79 4.18 -21.49
C MET A 50 -9.85 5.28 -21.35
N LYS A 51 -11.02 5.09 -21.93
CA LYS A 51 -12.20 5.90 -21.63
C LYS A 51 -12.45 5.89 -20.12
N LYS A 52 -12.90 7.00 -19.59
CA LYS A 52 -13.25 7.13 -18.17
C LYS A 52 -14.44 6.24 -17.82
N GLY A 53 -14.49 5.82 -16.55
CA GLY A 53 -15.54 4.97 -16.02
C GLY A 53 -15.12 3.52 -15.84
N LEU A 54 -16.11 2.70 -15.50
CA LEU A 54 -15.96 1.27 -15.30
C LEU A 54 -17.19 0.54 -15.83
N ASN A 55 -17.00 -0.33 -16.80
CA ASN A 55 -18.03 -1.20 -17.35
C ASN A 55 -17.37 -2.44 -17.99
N ARG A 56 -18.20 -3.37 -18.49
CA ARG A 56 -17.73 -4.62 -19.09
C ARG A 56 -16.79 -4.40 -20.28
N GLU A 57 -17.11 -3.46 -21.17
CA GLU A 57 -16.29 -3.15 -22.35
C GLU A 57 -14.87 -2.71 -21.93
N ILE A 58 -14.76 -1.83 -20.94
CA ILE A 58 -13.48 -1.37 -20.39
C ILE A 58 -12.67 -2.54 -19.82
N VAL A 59 -13.29 -3.40 -19.03
CA VAL A 59 -12.63 -4.55 -18.39
C VAL A 59 -12.14 -5.55 -19.45
N GLU A 60 -12.95 -5.84 -20.46
CA GLU A 60 -12.58 -6.73 -21.58
C GLU A 60 -11.45 -6.11 -22.43
N GLU A 61 -11.46 -4.80 -22.66
CA GLU A 61 -10.38 -4.11 -23.39
C GLU A 61 -9.06 -4.12 -22.61
N ILE A 62 -9.08 -3.91 -21.28
CA ILE A 62 -7.89 -4.04 -20.43
C ILE A 62 -7.34 -5.47 -20.54
N SER A 63 -8.19 -6.47 -20.37
CA SER A 63 -7.80 -7.89 -20.46
C SER A 63 -7.16 -8.22 -21.82
N ALA A 64 -7.74 -7.73 -22.91
CA ALA A 64 -7.19 -7.92 -24.25
C ALA A 64 -5.84 -7.24 -24.43
N LYS A 65 -5.67 -5.98 -23.95
CA LYS A 65 -4.39 -5.25 -24.02
C LYS A 65 -3.28 -5.88 -23.20
N LYS A 66 -3.64 -6.54 -22.09
CA LYS A 66 -2.71 -7.26 -21.20
C LYS A 66 -2.41 -8.67 -21.71
N ASN A 67 -3.10 -9.15 -22.76
CA ASN A 67 -3.02 -10.54 -23.23
C ASN A 67 -3.29 -11.52 -22.08
N ASP A 68 -4.31 -11.25 -21.29
CA ASP A 68 -4.67 -12.11 -20.17
C ASP A 68 -5.05 -13.53 -20.65
N PRO A 69 -4.63 -14.58 -19.95
CA PRO A 69 -5.21 -15.91 -20.15
C PRO A 69 -6.68 -15.93 -19.70
N ASP A 70 -7.47 -16.88 -20.23
CA ASP A 70 -8.91 -16.95 -19.98
C ASP A 70 -9.27 -16.93 -18.49
N TRP A 71 -8.52 -17.64 -17.66
CA TRP A 71 -8.77 -17.66 -16.21
C TRP A 71 -8.60 -16.28 -15.54
N MET A 72 -7.69 -15.42 -16.03
CA MET A 72 -7.51 -14.08 -15.51
C MET A 72 -8.64 -13.16 -15.99
N ARG A 73 -9.04 -13.28 -17.26
CA ARG A 73 -10.21 -12.57 -17.80
C ARG A 73 -11.47 -12.91 -17.03
N GLU A 74 -11.68 -14.18 -16.69
CA GLU A 74 -12.83 -14.62 -15.86
C GLU A 74 -12.80 -13.98 -14.46
N ILE A 75 -11.62 -13.90 -13.82
CA ILE A 75 -11.46 -13.21 -12.54
C ILE A 75 -11.86 -11.75 -12.65
N ARG A 76 -11.40 -11.02 -13.69
CA ARG A 76 -11.75 -9.62 -13.90
C ARG A 76 -13.25 -9.40 -14.07
N LEU A 77 -13.90 -10.22 -14.88
CA LEU A 77 -15.35 -10.12 -15.12
C LEU A 77 -16.17 -10.42 -13.85
N LYS A 78 -15.78 -11.45 -13.10
CA LYS A 78 -16.38 -11.76 -11.80
C LYS A 78 -16.18 -10.62 -10.80
N ALA A 79 -15.02 -9.98 -10.84
CA ALA A 79 -14.73 -8.83 -9.98
C ALA A 79 -15.60 -7.61 -10.33
N LEU A 80 -15.85 -7.35 -11.60
CA LEU A 80 -16.78 -6.31 -12.03
C LEU A 80 -18.20 -6.58 -11.50
N GLU A 81 -18.73 -7.80 -11.68
CA GLU A 81 -20.03 -8.18 -11.15
C GLU A 81 -20.12 -8.03 -9.61
N THR A 82 -19.00 -8.28 -8.92
CA THR A 82 -18.91 -8.11 -7.47
C THR A 82 -18.88 -6.64 -7.09
N TYR A 83 -18.14 -5.81 -7.84
CA TYR A 83 -18.10 -4.37 -7.66
C TYR A 83 -19.47 -3.72 -7.77
N GLU A 84 -20.28 -4.15 -8.76
CA GLU A 84 -21.63 -3.62 -8.98
C GLU A 84 -22.57 -3.91 -7.80
N LYS A 85 -22.38 -5.04 -7.11
CA LYS A 85 -23.20 -5.48 -5.97
C LYS A 85 -22.79 -4.88 -4.63
N LEU A 86 -21.51 -4.52 -4.47
CA LEU A 86 -20.99 -4.00 -3.21
C LEU A 86 -21.25 -2.50 -3.08
N GLU A 87 -21.52 -2.06 -1.86
CA GLU A 87 -21.70 -0.64 -1.54
C GLU A 87 -20.36 0.00 -1.08
N LEU A 88 -20.29 1.31 -1.18
CA LEU A 88 -19.21 2.08 -0.58
C LEU A 88 -19.30 2.02 0.96
N PRO A 89 -18.16 2.10 1.66
CA PRO A 89 -18.21 2.16 3.13
C PRO A 89 -18.98 3.41 3.59
N THR A 90 -19.82 3.24 4.60
CA THR A 90 -20.60 4.33 5.23
C THR A 90 -19.86 4.96 6.40
N TRP A 91 -18.62 4.55 6.62
CA TRP A 91 -17.73 5.00 7.69
C TRP A 91 -16.38 5.44 7.11
N GLY A 92 -15.61 6.18 7.90
CA GLY A 92 -14.31 6.70 7.48
C GLY A 92 -14.41 8.10 6.87
N PRO A 93 -13.39 8.50 6.11
CA PRO A 93 -13.36 9.77 5.41
C PRO A 93 -14.45 9.93 4.36
N ASP A 94 -14.77 11.17 4.01
CA ASP A 94 -15.72 11.48 2.92
C ASP A 94 -15.12 11.09 1.55
N LEU A 95 -15.81 10.20 0.84
CA LEU A 95 -15.49 9.72 -0.50
C LEU A 95 -16.37 10.34 -1.59
N SER A 96 -17.21 11.31 -1.28
CA SER A 96 -18.20 11.88 -2.22
C SER A 96 -17.60 12.52 -3.47
N GLU A 97 -16.34 12.95 -3.41
CA GLU A 97 -15.59 13.48 -4.56
C GLU A 97 -15.07 12.39 -5.50
N LEU A 98 -15.08 11.11 -5.09
CA LEU A 98 -14.68 9.99 -5.95
C LEU A 98 -15.79 9.65 -6.91
N LYS A 99 -15.64 10.04 -8.16
CA LYS A 99 -16.56 9.72 -9.24
C LYS A 99 -15.87 8.82 -10.24
N MET A 100 -16.20 7.54 -10.24
CA MET A 100 -15.55 6.58 -11.14
C MET A 100 -15.74 6.94 -12.62
N ASP A 101 -16.85 7.60 -12.98
CA ASP A 101 -17.09 8.09 -14.35
C ASP A 101 -16.11 9.19 -14.79
N GLU A 102 -15.34 9.75 -13.87
CA GLU A 102 -14.30 10.75 -14.15
C GLU A 102 -12.88 10.17 -14.13
N ILE A 103 -12.70 8.88 -13.82
CA ILE A 103 -11.42 8.19 -13.67
C ILE A 103 -11.14 7.28 -14.87
N ALA A 104 -9.99 7.45 -15.53
CA ALA A 104 -9.47 6.48 -16.48
C ALA A 104 -8.77 5.36 -15.70
N THR A 105 -9.18 4.12 -15.93
CA THR A 105 -8.70 2.97 -15.15
C THR A 105 -7.43 2.33 -15.71
N TYR A 106 -7.01 2.74 -16.91
CA TYR A 106 -5.78 2.26 -17.52
C TYR A 106 -5.15 3.35 -18.41
N VAL A 107 -3.86 3.58 -18.21
CA VAL A 107 -3.04 4.52 -19.01
C VAL A 107 -1.73 3.85 -19.35
N LYS A 108 -1.48 3.65 -20.66
CA LYS A 108 -0.24 3.06 -21.16
C LYS A 108 0.71 4.18 -21.58
N PRO A 109 1.86 4.37 -20.90
CA PRO A 109 2.87 5.33 -21.32
C PRO A 109 3.52 4.90 -22.65
N LYS A 110 4.19 5.81 -23.33
CA LYS A 110 5.03 5.51 -24.51
C LYS A 110 6.36 4.87 -24.08
N SER A 111 6.26 3.75 -23.39
CA SER A 111 7.41 2.97 -22.95
C SER A 111 7.02 1.49 -22.90
N LYS A 112 8.01 0.65 -23.07
CA LYS A 112 7.92 -0.79 -22.80
C LYS A 112 8.74 -1.13 -21.56
N LEU A 113 8.62 -2.35 -21.06
CA LEU A 113 9.50 -2.86 -20.03
C LEU A 113 10.95 -2.90 -20.52
N ASN A 114 11.86 -2.28 -19.80
CA ASN A 114 13.28 -2.20 -20.10
C ASN A 114 14.09 -2.84 -18.95
N SER A 115 15.21 -3.45 -19.29
CA SER A 115 16.19 -4.01 -18.33
C SER A 115 17.39 -3.07 -18.10
N SER A 116 17.50 -1.99 -18.88
CA SER A 116 18.50 -0.94 -18.74
C SER A 116 17.84 0.42 -18.55
N TRP A 117 18.35 1.23 -17.61
CA TRP A 117 17.92 2.62 -17.43
C TRP A 117 18.16 3.46 -18.71
N ASP A 118 19.18 3.12 -19.50
CA ASP A 118 19.51 3.86 -20.73
C ASP A 118 18.43 3.75 -21.80
N ASP A 119 17.64 2.68 -21.76
CA ASP A 119 16.55 2.42 -22.71
C ASP A 119 15.19 3.01 -22.26
N VAL A 120 15.10 3.52 -21.02
CA VAL A 120 13.89 4.18 -20.51
C VAL A 120 13.76 5.57 -21.15
N PRO A 121 12.56 5.99 -21.63
CA PRO A 121 12.35 7.33 -22.21
C PRO A 121 12.84 8.44 -21.28
N GLU A 122 13.49 9.47 -21.86
CA GLU A 122 14.25 10.48 -21.13
C GLU A 122 13.41 11.27 -20.09
N ASP A 123 12.15 11.57 -20.41
CA ASP A 123 11.25 12.26 -19.49
C ASP A 123 10.85 11.41 -18.29
N ILE A 124 10.60 10.11 -18.50
CA ILE A 124 10.33 9.12 -17.46
C ILE A 124 11.60 8.91 -16.63
N LYS A 125 12.74 8.70 -17.29
CA LYS A 125 14.04 8.54 -16.64
C LYS A 125 14.36 9.71 -15.71
N LYS A 126 14.23 10.94 -16.20
CA LYS A 126 14.45 12.15 -15.40
C LYS A 126 13.55 12.22 -14.16
N THR A 127 12.32 11.73 -14.25
CA THR A 127 11.43 11.65 -13.08
C THR A 127 12.00 10.73 -12.01
N PHE A 128 12.43 9.52 -12.38
CA PHE A 128 13.01 8.56 -11.44
C PHE A 128 14.40 8.98 -10.96
N ASP A 129 15.21 9.66 -11.79
CA ASP A 129 16.49 10.25 -11.39
C ASP A 129 16.29 11.30 -10.29
N ASN A 130 15.33 12.20 -10.46
CA ASN A 130 14.99 13.22 -9.45
C ASN A 130 14.50 12.59 -8.15
N LEU A 131 13.85 11.44 -8.20
CA LEU A 131 13.42 10.67 -7.03
C LEU A 131 14.55 9.82 -6.41
N GLY A 132 15.73 9.79 -7.03
CA GLY A 132 16.90 9.07 -6.55
C GLY A 132 16.86 7.55 -6.69
N ILE A 133 15.95 7.01 -7.51
CA ILE A 133 15.76 5.55 -7.65
C ILE A 133 16.98 4.86 -8.25
N PRO A 134 17.58 5.32 -9.39
CA PRO A 134 18.76 4.66 -9.97
C PRO A 134 19.98 4.69 -9.05
N GLU A 135 20.13 5.77 -8.28
CA GLU A 135 21.24 5.91 -7.32
C GLU A 135 21.09 4.94 -6.15
N ALA A 136 19.84 4.77 -5.65
CA ALA A 136 19.53 3.80 -4.59
C ALA A 136 19.78 2.36 -5.07
N GLU A 137 19.41 2.03 -6.33
CA GLU A 137 19.66 0.73 -6.93
C GLU A 137 21.15 0.40 -6.94
N LYS A 138 21.97 1.31 -7.44
CA LYS A 138 23.43 1.11 -7.53
C LYS A 138 24.08 0.88 -6.18
N LYS A 139 23.62 1.55 -5.14
CA LYS A 139 24.29 1.58 -3.83
C LYS A 139 23.74 0.57 -2.83
N SER A 140 22.44 0.33 -2.83
CA SER A 140 21.76 -0.25 -1.65
C SER A 140 20.73 -1.33 -1.95
N LEU A 141 20.42 -1.62 -3.22
CA LEU A 141 19.34 -2.52 -3.59
C LEU A 141 19.83 -3.75 -4.33
N ALA A 142 19.11 -4.86 -4.18
CA ALA A 142 19.38 -6.11 -4.90
C ALA A 142 18.53 -6.25 -6.19
N GLY A 143 17.55 -5.39 -6.35
CA GLY A 143 16.72 -5.27 -7.55
C GLY A 143 15.73 -4.13 -7.42
N VAL A 144 15.29 -3.61 -8.54
CA VAL A 144 14.35 -2.47 -8.64
C VAL A 144 13.31 -2.74 -9.71
N GLY A 145 12.06 -2.43 -9.39
CA GLY A 145 10.97 -2.27 -10.34
C GLY A 145 10.52 -0.80 -10.34
N ALA A 146 10.30 -0.23 -11.50
CA ALA A 146 9.75 1.11 -11.64
C ALA A 146 8.53 1.09 -12.54
N GLN A 147 7.40 1.52 -11.99
CA GLN A 147 6.13 1.64 -12.71
C GLN A 147 5.81 3.12 -12.96
N TYR A 148 5.34 3.41 -14.15
CA TYR A 148 4.87 4.73 -14.56
C TYR A 148 3.46 4.60 -15.13
N ASP A 149 2.50 5.29 -14.50
CA ASP A 149 1.07 5.09 -14.73
C ASP A 149 0.66 3.61 -14.58
N SER A 150 0.16 2.96 -15.61
CA SER A 150 -0.34 1.58 -15.53
C SER A 150 0.66 0.51 -15.97
N GLU A 151 1.93 0.86 -16.26
CA GLU A 151 2.92 -0.09 -16.79
C GLU A 151 4.23 -0.06 -16.01
N VAL A 152 4.81 -1.23 -15.78
CA VAL A 152 6.20 -1.32 -15.33
C VAL A 152 7.12 -0.99 -16.52
N VAL A 153 7.93 0.04 -16.38
CA VAL A 153 8.80 0.59 -17.44
C VAL A 153 10.26 0.17 -17.29
N TYR A 154 10.65 -0.22 -16.11
CA TYR A 154 11.98 -0.71 -15.79
C TYR A 154 11.93 -1.82 -14.74
N HIS A 155 12.78 -2.82 -14.92
CA HIS A 155 12.94 -3.89 -13.94
C HIS A 155 14.35 -4.47 -13.99
N SER A 156 14.94 -4.69 -12.83
CA SER A 156 16.26 -5.29 -12.66
C SER A 156 16.35 -6.13 -11.39
N ILE A 157 17.16 -7.17 -11.41
CA ILE A 157 17.51 -7.99 -10.25
C ILE A 157 18.94 -8.49 -10.39
N LYS A 158 19.68 -8.57 -9.28
CA LYS A 158 21.05 -9.08 -9.27
C LYS A 158 21.12 -10.55 -9.70
N GLU A 159 22.11 -10.86 -10.52
CA GLU A 159 22.32 -12.18 -11.10
C GLU A 159 22.48 -13.30 -10.04
N ASP A 160 23.12 -12.98 -8.91
CA ASP A 160 23.31 -13.92 -7.81
C ASP A 160 21.98 -14.37 -7.17
N LEU A 161 20.94 -13.52 -7.15
CA LEU A 161 19.61 -13.89 -6.70
C LEU A 161 18.89 -14.75 -7.73
N LEU A 162 19.03 -14.44 -9.02
CA LEU A 162 18.50 -15.28 -10.09
C LEU A 162 19.07 -16.71 -10.05
N LYS A 163 20.37 -16.85 -9.81
CA LYS A 163 21.04 -18.16 -9.67
C LYS A 163 20.53 -18.97 -8.47
N GLN A 164 20.03 -18.27 -7.44
CA GLN A 164 19.39 -18.89 -6.26
C GLN A 164 17.91 -19.22 -6.48
N GLY A 165 17.38 -18.91 -7.67
CA GLY A 165 15.98 -19.15 -8.04
C GLY A 165 15.01 -18.11 -7.53
N VAL A 166 15.48 -16.95 -7.05
CA VAL A 166 14.59 -15.82 -6.71
C VAL A 166 13.95 -15.28 -7.97
N ILE A 167 12.62 -15.18 -7.96
CA ILE A 167 11.86 -14.53 -9.02
C ILE A 167 11.49 -13.13 -8.53
N TYR A 168 11.81 -12.14 -9.31
CA TYR A 168 11.30 -10.78 -9.15
C TYR A 168 11.00 -10.23 -10.54
N THR A 169 9.74 -9.95 -10.81
CA THR A 169 9.27 -9.47 -12.13
C THR A 169 7.99 -8.63 -11.97
N ASP A 170 7.49 -8.07 -13.04
CA ASP A 170 6.15 -7.47 -13.08
C ASP A 170 5.06 -8.55 -13.01
N MET A 171 3.87 -8.14 -12.56
CA MET A 171 2.80 -9.10 -12.31
C MET A 171 2.21 -9.69 -13.61
N GLU A 172 2.18 -8.96 -14.72
CA GLU A 172 1.73 -9.48 -16.01
C GLU A 172 2.67 -10.56 -16.56
N THR A 173 3.96 -10.36 -16.41
CA THR A 173 4.97 -11.39 -16.75
C THR A 173 4.78 -12.61 -15.87
N ALA A 174 4.55 -12.42 -14.57
CA ALA A 174 4.29 -13.54 -13.67
C ALA A 174 3.03 -14.35 -14.06
N VAL A 175 1.96 -13.69 -14.47
CA VAL A 175 0.72 -14.36 -14.94
C VAL A 175 0.99 -15.26 -16.14
N ARG A 176 1.93 -14.89 -17.03
CA ARG A 176 2.28 -15.65 -18.24
C ARG A 176 3.31 -16.73 -17.99
N GLU A 177 4.35 -16.42 -17.23
CA GLU A 177 5.53 -17.30 -17.09
C GLU A 177 5.45 -18.23 -15.86
N TYR A 178 4.71 -17.81 -14.83
CA TYR A 178 4.55 -18.56 -13.57
C TYR A 178 3.07 -18.77 -13.20
N PRO A 179 2.21 -19.22 -14.15
CA PRO A 179 0.76 -19.23 -13.97
C PRO A 179 0.31 -20.07 -12.76
N ASP A 180 0.98 -21.17 -12.46
CA ASP A 180 0.60 -22.04 -11.35
C ASP A 180 0.81 -21.35 -10.00
N LEU A 181 1.96 -20.72 -9.79
CA LEU A 181 2.23 -19.94 -8.58
C LEU A 181 1.24 -18.78 -8.42
N VAL A 182 0.95 -18.08 -9.52
CA VAL A 182 0.01 -16.96 -9.48
C VAL A 182 -1.40 -17.45 -9.18
N ARG A 183 -1.89 -18.50 -9.85
CA ARG A 183 -3.25 -19.04 -9.62
C ARG A 183 -3.46 -19.57 -8.21
N GLU A 184 -2.42 -20.11 -7.59
CA GLU A 184 -2.48 -20.59 -6.21
C GLU A 184 -2.67 -19.44 -5.21
N HIS A 185 -2.11 -18.26 -5.47
CA HIS A 185 -2.00 -17.19 -4.49
C HIS A 185 -2.82 -15.92 -4.81
N PHE A 186 -3.01 -15.59 -6.09
CA PHE A 186 -3.66 -14.36 -6.55
C PHE A 186 -5.12 -14.25 -6.08
N MET A 187 -5.46 -13.16 -5.41
CA MET A 187 -6.78 -12.88 -4.82
C MET A 187 -7.27 -13.98 -3.86
N LYS A 188 -6.33 -14.60 -3.11
CA LYS A 188 -6.66 -15.58 -2.07
C LYS A 188 -6.46 -15.02 -0.66
N CYS A 189 -5.40 -14.26 -0.41
CA CYS A 189 -5.21 -13.52 0.83
C CYS A 189 -6.18 -12.34 0.93
N VAL A 190 -6.42 -11.67 -0.20
CA VAL A 190 -7.39 -10.59 -0.37
C VAL A 190 -8.49 -11.06 -1.33
N PRO A 191 -9.58 -11.68 -0.86
CA PRO A 191 -10.63 -12.18 -1.74
C PRO A 191 -11.38 -11.04 -2.43
N ILE A 192 -11.83 -11.25 -3.67
CA ILE A 192 -12.47 -10.25 -4.53
C ILE A 192 -13.64 -9.53 -3.84
N ASN A 193 -14.37 -10.24 -2.98
CA ASN A 193 -15.53 -9.72 -2.25
C ASN A 193 -15.21 -9.11 -0.89
N ASP A 194 -13.95 -8.82 -0.60
CA ASP A 194 -13.54 -8.22 0.68
C ASP A 194 -14.20 -6.85 0.91
N HIS A 195 -14.16 -5.99 -0.11
CA HIS A 195 -14.90 -4.73 -0.17
C HIS A 195 -14.85 -4.14 -1.60
N LYS A 196 -15.63 -3.09 -1.84
CA LYS A 196 -15.83 -2.52 -3.17
C LYS A 196 -14.54 -2.13 -3.90
N PHE A 197 -13.54 -1.58 -3.20
CA PHE A 197 -12.27 -1.18 -3.84
C PHE A 197 -11.38 -2.37 -4.20
N VAL A 198 -11.49 -3.50 -3.50
CA VAL A 198 -10.81 -4.75 -3.90
C VAL A 198 -11.46 -5.32 -5.15
N ALA A 199 -12.80 -5.29 -5.24
CA ALA A 199 -13.50 -5.71 -6.45
C ALA A 199 -13.16 -4.82 -7.65
N LEU A 200 -13.11 -3.49 -7.45
CA LEU A 200 -12.61 -2.54 -8.46
C LEU A 200 -11.20 -2.91 -8.91
N HIS A 201 -10.28 -3.05 -7.95
CA HIS A 201 -8.90 -3.43 -8.22
C HIS A 201 -8.83 -4.71 -9.08
N ALA A 202 -9.47 -5.78 -8.64
CA ALA A 202 -9.42 -7.07 -9.32
C ALA A 202 -9.99 -7.02 -10.75
N ALA A 203 -10.92 -6.10 -11.04
CA ALA A 203 -11.47 -5.90 -12.38
C ALA A 203 -10.50 -5.19 -13.33
N VAL A 204 -9.69 -4.23 -12.83
CA VAL A 204 -8.90 -3.32 -13.68
C VAL A 204 -7.41 -3.28 -13.38
N TRP A 205 -6.91 -4.16 -12.52
CA TRP A 205 -5.50 -4.13 -12.12
C TRP A 205 -4.53 -4.15 -13.31
N SER A 206 -3.43 -3.45 -13.15
CA SER A 206 -2.33 -3.41 -14.12
C SER A 206 -1.03 -3.03 -13.44
N GLY A 207 0.07 -3.63 -13.88
CA GLY A 207 1.37 -3.46 -13.26
C GLY A 207 1.47 -4.12 -11.88
N GLY A 208 2.43 -3.66 -11.11
CA GLY A 208 2.75 -4.22 -9.81
C GLY A 208 3.92 -5.20 -9.85
N SER A 209 4.11 -5.93 -8.76
CA SER A 209 5.31 -6.72 -8.56
C SER A 209 4.97 -8.15 -8.17
N PHE A 210 5.68 -9.09 -8.76
CA PHE A 210 5.69 -10.49 -8.34
C PHE A 210 7.05 -10.85 -7.77
N VAL A 211 7.07 -11.36 -6.54
CA VAL A 211 8.29 -11.87 -5.90
C VAL A 211 8.07 -13.27 -5.35
N TYR A 212 8.96 -14.18 -5.70
CA TYR A 212 9.05 -15.48 -5.08
C TYR A 212 10.47 -15.71 -4.57
N VAL A 213 10.60 -15.94 -3.28
CA VAL A 213 11.88 -16.31 -2.64
C VAL A 213 11.83 -17.77 -2.27
N PRO A 214 12.66 -18.64 -2.90
CA PRO A 214 12.64 -20.08 -2.68
C PRO A 214 13.00 -20.47 -1.24
N LYS A 215 12.60 -21.68 -0.87
CA LYS A 215 12.85 -22.27 0.45
C LYS A 215 14.31 -22.12 0.90
N GLY A 216 14.48 -21.56 2.08
CA GLY A 216 15.77 -21.36 2.75
C GLY A 216 16.64 -20.23 2.19
N VAL A 217 16.26 -19.59 1.09
CA VAL A 217 17.03 -18.48 0.49
C VAL A 217 16.92 -17.22 1.34
N LYS A 218 18.06 -16.57 1.59
CA LYS A 218 18.13 -15.31 2.34
C LYS A 218 18.47 -14.15 1.40
N VAL A 219 17.54 -13.21 1.25
CA VAL A 219 17.76 -12.00 0.47
C VAL A 219 18.15 -10.89 1.44
N ASP A 220 19.47 -10.70 1.62
CA ASP A 220 20.03 -9.81 2.64
C ASP A 220 19.95 -8.32 2.26
N ILE A 221 19.92 -8.05 0.94
CA ILE A 221 19.82 -6.68 0.41
C ILE A 221 18.37 -6.47 -0.10
N PRO A 222 17.73 -5.33 0.23
CA PRO A 222 16.33 -5.14 -0.14
C PRO A 222 16.07 -5.17 -1.66
N LEU A 223 14.87 -5.66 -2.02
CA LEU A 223 14.24 -5.39 -3.33
C LEU A 223 13.32 -4.19 -3.18
N GLN A 224 13.18 -3.38 -4.22
CA GLN A 224 12.32 -2.20 -4.22
C GLN A 224 11.44 -2.12 -5.46
N SER A 225 10.16 -1.76 -5.27
CA SER A 225 9.31 -1.26 -6.34
C SER A 225 8.92 0.19 -6.08
N TYR A 226 8.90 0.99 -7.16
CA TYR A 226 8.46 2.37 -7.10
C TYR A 226 7.33 2.63 -8.09
N PHE A 227 6.21 3.18 -7.59
CA PHE A 227 5.00 3.44 -8.36
C PHE A 227 4.79 4.94 -8.52
N ARG A 228 4.73 5.39 -9.77
CA ARG A 228 4.53 6.78 -10.14
C ARG A 228 3.27 6.93 -10.99
N LEU A 229 2.22 7.58 -10.47
CA LEU A 229 1.07 7.99 -11.26
C LEU A 229 1.31 9.41 -11.79
N ASN A 230 1.44 9.56 -13.11
CA ASN A 230 1.67 10.88 -13.73
C ASN A 230 0.44 11.43 -14.43
N SER A 231 -0.46 10.59 -14.96
CA SER A 231 -1.65 11.04 -15.69
C SER A 231 -2.72 11.63 -14.78
N PRO A 232 -3.30 12.81 -15.11
CA PRO A 232 -4.44 13.36 -14.39
C PRO A 232 -5.72 12.58 -14.67
N GLU A 233 -6.70 12.67 -13.76
CA GLU A 233 -8.03 12.02 -13.89
C GLU A 233 -7.91 10.52 -14.19
N SER A 234 -6.96 9.87 -13.54
CA SER A 234 -6.69 8.44 -13.73
C SER A 234 -6.50 7.73 -12.39
N GLY A 235 -6.56 6.41 -12.46
CA GLY A 235 -6.28 5.53 -11.33
C GLY A 235 -5.03 4.71 -11.55
N GLN A 236 -4.40 4.30 -10.42
CA GLN A 236 -3.34 3.32 -10.38
C GLN A 236 -3.82 2.12 -9.56
N PHE A 237 -3.67 0.92 -10.13
CA PHE A 237 -4.27 -0.31 -9.61
C PHE A 237 -3.24 -1.45 -9.67
N GLU A 238 -2.03 -1.22 -9.18
CA GLU A 238 -0.96 -2.20 -9.18
C GLU A 238 -1.25 -3.37 -8.23
N HIS A 239 -0.89 -4.59 -8.66
CA HIS A 239 -1.01 -5.79 -7.84
C HIS A 239 0.38 -6.27 -7.41
N THR A 240 0.64 -6.28 -6.12
CA THR A 240 1.88 -6.83 -5.57
C THR A 240 1.61 -8.18 -4.91
N LEU A 241 2.25 -9.24 -5.40
CA LEU A 241 2.19 -10.58 -4.85
C LEU A 241 3.58 -11.04 -4.43
N ILE A 242 3.78 -11.26 -3.13
CA ILE A 242 5.06 -11.70 -2.58
C ILE A 242 4.89 -13.02 -1.84
N ILE A 243 5.69 -14.01 -2.21
CA ILE A 243 5.73 -15.32 -1.59
C ILE A 243 7.14 -15.53 -1.05
N VAL A 244 7.28 -15.57 0.28
CA VAL A 244 8.52 -15.92 0.97
C VAL A 244 8.38 -17.33 1.49
N ASP A 245 9.05 -18.29 0.83
CA ASP A 245 8.87 -19.72 1.07
C ASP A 245 9.53 -20.16 2.40
N GLU A 246 9.31 -21.40 2.79
CA GLU A 246 9.73 -21.94 4.08
C GLU A 246 11.20 -21.62 4.41
N GLY A 247 11.41 -21.03 5.58
CA GLY A 247 12.73 -20.67 6.07
C GLY A 247 13.46 -19.57 5.28
N ALA A 248 12.83 -18.96 4.27
CA ALA A 248 13.41 -17.86 3.48
C ALA A 248 13.31 -16.51 4.19
N SER A 249 14.01 -15.50 3.68
CA SER A 249 13.87 -14.13 4.19
C SER A 249 13.98 -13.08 3.09
N LEU A 250 13.21 -12.00 3.26
CA LEU A 250 13.18 -10.86 2.34
C LEU A 250 12.91 -9.55 3.07
N HIS A 251 13.56 -8.47 2.65
CA HIS A 251 13.11 -7.10 2.87
C HIS A 251 12.65 -6.51 1.53
N PHE A 252 11.38 -6.13 1.46
CA PHE A 252 10.80 -5.47 0.29
C PHE A 252 10.42 -4.03 0.63
N ILE A 253 10.77 -3.09 -0.25
CA ILE A 253 10.48 -1.67 -0.10
C ILE A 253 9.55 -1.23 -1.22
N GLU A 254 8.47 -0.57 -0.87
CA GLU A 254 7.53 0.03 -1.80
C GLU A 254 7.51 1.55 -1.64
N GLY A 255 7.66 2.26 -2.73
CA GLY A 255 7.55 3.71 -2.78
C GLY A 255 6.47 4.15 -3.74
N CYS A 256 5.64 5.12 -3.33
CA CYS A 256 4.55 5.62 -4.16
C CYS A 256 4.52 7.14 -4.20
N SER A 257 4.28 7.72 -5.38
CA SER A 257 4.10 9.17 -5.52
C SER A 257 3.27 9.57 -6.74
N ALA A 258 2.73 10.79 -6.69
CA ALA A 258 2.09 11.44 -7.83
C ALA A 258 2.32 12.96 -7.78
N PRO A 259 2.39 13.66 -8.93
CA PRO A 259 2.41 15.10 -8.97
C PRO A 259 1.02 15.67 -8.62
N LYS A 260 0.98 16.94 -8.23
CA LYS A 260 -0.27 17.62 -7.88
C LYS A 260 -1.05 18.03 -9.12
N TYR A 261 -2.33 17.66 -9.17
CA TYR A 261 -3.31 18.09 -10.16
C TYR A 261 -4.50 18.78 -9.49
N ASN A 262 -5.35 19.44 -10.28
CA ASN A 262 -6.59 20.08 -9.81
C ASN A 262 -7.81 19.15 -9.91
N LYS A 263 -7.58 17.87 -10.14
CA LYS A 263 -8.59 16.82 -10.30
C LYS A 263 -8.27 15.65 -9.39
N VAL A 264 -9.29 14.92 -8.97
CA VAL A 264 -9.14 13.72 -8.17
C VAL A 264 -8.44 12.63 -9.00
N ASN A 265 -7.45 12.00 -8.39
CA ASN A 265 -6.83 10.77 -8.85
C ASN A 265 -7.09 9.68 -7.81
N LEU A 266 -7.13 8.43 -8.25
CA LEU A 266 -7.39 7.28 -7.40
C LEU A 266 -6.17 6.35 -7.35
N HIS A 267 -5.83 5.90 -6.15
CA HIS A 267 -4.95 4.75 -5.96
C HIS A 267 -5.73 3.66 -5.22
N ALA A 268 -5.90 2.52 -5.86
CA ALA A 268 -6.53 1.35 -5.27
C ALA A 268 -5.73 0.08 -5.63
N GLY A 269 -4.48 0.04 -5.18
CA GLY A 269 -3.58 -1.11 -5.28
C GLY A 269 -4.00 -2.25 -4.36
N CYS A 270 -3.46 -3.43 -4.60
CA CYS A 270 -3.65 -4.60 -3.77
C CYS A 270 -2.32 -5.30 -3.51
N VAL A 271 -2.04 -5.62 -2.25
CA VAL A 271 -0.83 -6.32 -1.84
C VAL A 271 -1.19 -7.59 -1.09
N GLU A 272 -0.72 -8.72 -1.60
CA GLU A 272 -0.89 -10.04 -1.00
C GLU A 272 0.47 -10.63 -0.63
N LEU A 273 0.66 -10.91 0.65
CA LEU A 273 1.92 -11.40 1.20
C LEU A 273 1.74 -12.78 1.82
N TYR A 274 2.56 -13.72 1.39
CA TYR A 274 2.60 -15.07 1.93
C TYR A 274 3.94 -15.33 2.58
N VAL A 275 3.95 -15.44 3.90
CA VAL A 275 5.14 -15.72 4.70
C VAL A 275 5.00 -17.14 5.22
N LYS A 276 5.64 -18.09 4.53
CA LYS A 276 5.53 -19.53 4.82
C LYS A 276 6.24 -19.89 6.13
N ASP A 277 6.21 -21.13 6.55
CA ASP A 277 6.73 -21.59 7.83
C ASP A 277 8.22 -21.20 8.04
N ASN A 278 8.57 -20.71 9.23
CA ASN A 278 9.91 -20.28 9.60
C ASN A 278 10.49 -19.15 8.71
N ALA A 279 9.68 -18.52 7.86
CA ALA A 279 10.13 -17.44 6.98
C ALA A 279 10.03 -16.06 7.66
N TYR A 280 10.75 -15.09 7.10
CA TYR A 280 10.75 -13.71 7.55
C TYR A 280 10.54 -12.76 6.38
N LEU A 281 9.59 -11.85 6.53
CA LEU A 281 9.36 -10.75 5.59
C LEU A 281 9.35 -9.42 6.34
N ARG A 282 10.16 -8.46 5.89
CA ARG A 282 9.97 -7.05 6.21
C ARG A 282 9.39 -6.34 5.00
N TYR A 283 8.20 -5.75 5.16
CA TYR A 283 7.54 -4.97 4.13
C TYR A 283 7.50 -3.50 4.54
N SER A 284 8.26 -2.68 3.83
CA SER A 284 8.34 -1.24 4.09
C SER A 284 7.66 -0.47 2.98
N THR A 285 6.76 0.46 3.31
CA THR A 285 6.09 1.30 2.32
C THR A 285 6.16 2.77 2.71
N ILE A 286 6.49 3.62 1.73
CA ILE A 286 6.47 5.08 1.85
C ILE A 286 5.52 5.63 0.79
N GLU A 287 4.40 6.14 1.23
CA GLU A 287 3.36 6.69 0.37
C GLU A 287 3.35 8.22 0.47
N ASN A 288 3.81 8.88 -0.59
CA ASN A 288 3.86 10.34 -0.68
C ASN A 288 3.06 10.84 -1.89
N TRP A 289 1.78 10.51 -1.89
CA TRP A 289 0.83 10.93 -2.89
C TRP A 289 0.54 12.44 -2.83
N SER A 290 0.12 13.03 -3.93
CA SER A 290 -0.32 14.43 -3.95
C SER A 290 -1.63 14.64 -3.20
N LYS A 291 -1.88 15.89 -2.77
CA LYS A 291 -3.09 16.27 -2.02
C LYS A 291 -4.40 16.28 -2.84
N ASN A 292 -4.42 15.70 -4.03
CA ASN A 292 -5.63 15.43 -4.81
C ASN A 292 -5.89 13.93 -4.97
N MET A 293 -5.05 13.08 -4.37
CA MET A 293 -5.16 11.63 -4.45
C MET A 293 -6.14 11.09 -3.39
N MET A 294 -7.00 10.18 -3.79
CA MET A 294 -7.69 9.25 -2.89
C MET A 294 -6.92 7.93 -2.88
N ASN A 295 -6.38 7.58 -1.73
CA ASN A 295 -5.54 6.41 -1.54
C ASN A 295 -6.30 5.34 -0.75
N LEU A 296 -6.83 4.35 -1.46
CA LEU A 296 -7.76 3.33 -0.96
C LEU A 296 -7.17 1.91 -1.15
N ASN A 297 -5.92 1.76 -0.75
CA ASN A 297 -5.10 0.57 -0.97
C ASN A 297 -5.42 -0.55 0.04
N THR A 298 -5.29 -1.81 -0.37
CA THR A 298 -5.53 -2.98 0.47
C THR A 298 -4.28 -3.85 0.56
N LYS A 299 -3.83 -4.14 1.79
CA LYS A 299 -2.63 -4.95 2.04
C LYS A 299 -2.93 -6.03 3.06
N LYS A 300 -2.67 -7.31 2.74
CA LYS A 300 -2.83 -8.42 3.69
C LYS A 300 -1.68 -9.40 3.62
N ALA A 301 -1.39 -10.02 4.77
CA ALA A 301 -0.39 -11.09 4.89
C ALA A 301 -0.97 -12.32 5.58
N ILE A 302 -0.64 -13.50 5.07
CA ILE A 302 -0.83 -14.78 5.74
C ILE A 302 0.52 -15.24 6.27
N VAL A 303 0.58 -15.52 7.58
CA VAL A 303 1.83 -15.86 8.29
C VAL A 303 1.77 -17.28 8.81
N GLY A 304 2.72 -18.10 8.38
CA GLY A 304 2.86 -19.52 8.72
C GLY A 304 3.49 -19.78 10.09
N LYS A 305 3.77 -21.04 10.38
CA LYS A 305 4.29 -21.51 11.66
C LYS A 305 5.69 -20.89 11.93
N ASN A 306 5.88 -20.33 13.14
CA ASN A 306 7.12 -19.66 13.56
C ASN A 306 7.63 -18.59 12.58
N ALA A 307 6.79 -18.15 11.65
CA ALA A 307 7.15 -17.09 10.70
C ALA A 307 6.89 -15.71 11.30
N GLN A 308 7.52 -14.69 10.71
CA GLN A 308 7.36 -13.32 11.16
C GLN A 308 7.22 -12.37 9.97
N ILE A 309 6.32 -11.41 10.11
CA ILE A 309 6.22 -10.25 9.23
C ILE A 309 6.37 -8.95 10.01
N ASP A 310 7.25 -8.06 9.52
CA ASP A 310 7.41 -6.69 10.01
C ASP A 310 6.89 -5.70 8.96
N TRP A 311 5.91 -4.89 9.37
CA TRP A 311 5.39 -3.80 8.55
C TRP A 311 5.99 -2.47 8.99
N VAL A 312 6.47 -1.69 8.04
CA VAL A 312 6.91 -0.31 8.27
C VAL A 312 6.17 0.59 7.28
N THR A 313 5.31 1.46 7.76
CA THR A 313 4.45 2.28 6.90
C THR A 313 4.63 3.75 7.20
N GLY A 314 4.94 4.55 6.17
CA GLY A 314 4.91 6.00 6.20
C GLY A 314 3.82 6.53 5.27
N SER A 315 2.81 7.20 5.80
CA SER A 315 1.71 7.79 5.04
C SER A 315 1.81 9.32 5.08
N PHE A 316 2.27 9.89 3.97
CA PHE A 316 2.52 11.31 3.80
C PHE A 316 1.90 11.78 2.48
N GLY A 317 0.92 12.60 2.50
CA GLY A 317 0.25 13.04 1.29
C GLY A 317 -1.18 12.50 1.23
N SER A 318 -1.73 12.40 0.03
CA SER A 318 -3.14 12.15 -0.26
C SER A 318 -4.09 13.23 0.28
N LYS A 319 -5.25 13.38 -0.32
CA LYS A 319 -6.38 14.12 0.24
C LYS A 319 -7.10 13.26 1.27
N VAL A 320 -7.36 12.02 0.86
CA VAL A 320 -8.00 10.99 1.66
C VAL A 320 -7.17 9.72 1.60
N SER A 321 -6.96 9.07 2.73
CA SER A 321 -6.41 7.72 2.79
C SER A 321 -7.30 6.82 3.62
N MET A 322 -7.46 5.56 3.16
CA MET A 322 -8.03 4.46 3.93
C MET A 322 -7.05 3.27 3.82
N LEU A 323 -6.17 3.13 4.83
CA LEU A 323 -5.06 2.19 4.81
C LEU A 323 -5.04 1.34 6.08
N TYR A 324 -5.36 0.07 5.95
CA TYR A 324 -5.44 -0.86 7.08
C TYR A 324 -4.72 -2.18 6.74
N PRO A 325 -3.37 -2.19 6.70
CA PRO A 325 -2.64 -3.44 6.54
C PRO A 325 -3.10 -4.48 7.55
N MET A 326 -3.14 -5.74 7.14
CA MET A 326 -3.67 -6.82 7.96
C MET A 326 -2.73 -8.01 7.98
N SER A 327 -2.45 -8.55 9.17
CA SER A 327 -1.78 -9.84 9.34
C SER A 327 -2.75 -10.90 9.82
N ILE A 328 -2.71 -12.08 9.18
CA ILE A 328 -3.46 -13.27 9.57
C ILE A 328 -2.43 -14.31 10.04
N LEU A 329 -2.33 -14.49 11.37
CA LEU A 329 -1.37 -15.37 12.02
C LEU A 329 -1.94 -16.80 12.08
N ASN A 330 -1.76 -17.56 10.98
CA ASN A 330 -2.36 -18.88 10.79
C ASN A 330 -1.51 -20.03 11.32
N GLY A 331 -0.21 -19.80 11.52
CA GLY A 331 0.70 -20.83 12.05
C GLY A 331 0.97 -20.66 13.54
N GLU A 332 1.17 -21.76 14.26
CA GLU A 332 1.61 -21.71 15.65
C GLU A 332 2.91 -20.91 15.80
N GLY A 333 2.96 -20.03 16.79
CA GLY A 333 4.14 -19.18 17.03
C GLY A 333 4.36 -18.08 16.00
N ALA A 334 3.42 -17.84 15.07
CA ALA A 334 3.52 -16.75 14.10
C ALA A 334 3.55 -15.39 14.77
N LYS A 335 4.29 -14.45 14.17
CA LYS A 335 4.52 -13.11 14.74
C LYS A 335 4.27 -12.02 13.72
N THR A 336 3.82 -10.86 14.19
CA THR A 336 3.77 -9.64 13.38
C THR A 336 4.16 -8.42 14.20
N GLU A 337 4.94 -7.53 13.60
CA GLU A 337 5.21 -6.20 14.11
C GLU A 337 4.73 -5.17 13.11
N TYR A 338 4.11 -4.10 13.60
CA TYR A 338 3.68 -2.97 12.79
C TYR A 338 4.21 -1.67 13.37
N THR A 339 4.88 -0.89 12.54
CA THR A 339 5.26 0.49 12.84
C THR A 339 4.68 1.40 11.76
N GLY A 340 3.75 2.27 12.15
CA GLY A 340 3.10 3.22 11.26
C GLY A 340 3.35 4.66 11.66
N ILE A 341 3.63 5.52 10.69
CA ILE A 341 3.76 6.97 10.86
C ILE A 341 2.83 7.66 9.86
N THR A 342 1.98 8.56 10.36
CA THR A 342 1.04 9.33 9.53
C THR A 342 1.20 10.81 9.80
N PHE A 343 1.22 11.62 8.74
CA PHE A 343 1.27 13.07 8.84
C PHE A 343 0.15 13.69 8.00
N ALA A 344 -0.78 14.38 8.64
CA ALA A 344 -1.88 15.09 7.99
C ALA A 344 -1.76 16.61 8.16
N GLY A 345 -1.67 17.31 7.05
CA GLY A 345 -1.72 18.77 6.98
C GLY A 345 -3.07 19.28 6.47
N HIS A 346 -3.11 20.55 6.10
CA HIS A 346 -4.32 21.20 5.62
C HIS A 346 -5.02 20.44 4.49
N GLY A 347 -6.32 20.18 4.65
CA GLY A 347 -7.19 19.53 3.66
C GLY A 347 -6.97 18.01 3.50
N GLN A 348 -6.28 17.36 4.46
CA GLN A 348 -6.06 15.94 4.46
C GLN A 348 -6.89 15.24 5.55
N ASP A 349 -7.51 14.11 5.19
CA ASP A 349 -8.20 13.20 6.12
C ASP A 349 -7.61 11.79 5.94
N LEU A 350 -6.71 11.41 6.84
CA LEU A 350 -5.93 10.18 6.74
C LEU A 350 -6.41 9.18 7.80
N ASP A 351 -7.26 8.25 7.38
CA ASP A 351 -7.77 7.17 8.21
C ASP A 351 -6.88 5.92 7.98
N THR A 352 -6.00 5.67 8.92
CA THR A 352 -5.00 4.60 8.85
C THR A 352 -5.13 3.67 10.04
N GLY A 353 -4.46 2.53 9.98
CA GLY A 353 -4.48 1.62 11.12
C GLY A 353 -3.85 0.28 10.82
N PHE A 354 -4.09 -0.68 11.71
CA PHE A 354 -3.59 -2.04 11.53
C PHE A 354 -4.60 -3.06 12.04
N LYS A 355 -4.73 -4.14 11.29
CA LYS A 355 -5.60 -5.26 11.66
C LYS A 355 -4.76 -6.52 11.88
N VAL A 356 -5.05 -7.26 12.95
CA VAL A 356 -4.42 -8.56 13.18
C VAL A 356 -5.45 -9.60 13.62
N VAL A 357 -5.34 -10.79 13.02
CA VAL A 357 -6.14 -11.96 13.41
C VAL A 357 -5.20 -13.06 13.85
N HIS A 358 -5.30 -13.44 15.09
CA HIS A 358 -4.60 -14.60 15.68
C HIS A 358 -5.49 -15.82 15.50
N ASN A 359 -5.09 -16.75 14.64
CA ASN A 359 -5.84 -17.98 14.35
C ASN A 359 -5.21 -19.25 14.93
N ALA A 360 -3.96 -19.17 15.40
CA ALA A 360 -3.19 -20.29 15.92
C ALA A 360 -2.63 -19.97 17.30
N PRO A 361 -2.28 -20.98 18.11
CA PRO A 361 -1.76 -20.77 19.45
C PRO A 361 -0.34 -20.15 19.45
N ASN A 362 0.04 -19.57 20.59
CA ASN A 362 1.36 -18.99 20.85
C ASN A 362 1.74 -17.85 19.89
N THR A 363 0.78 -17.22 19.24
CA THR A 363 1.03 -16.11 18.30
C THR A 363 1.23 -14.79 19.02
N SER A 364 1.96 -13.86 18.39
CA SER A 364 2.20 -12.54 19.00
C SER A 364 2.12 -11.41 18.00
N SER A 365 1.62 -10.26 18.46
CA SER A 365 1.59 -9.03 17.66
C SER A 365 2.01 -7.81 18.48
N VAL A 366 2.80 -6.93 17.87
CA VAL A 366 3.19 -5.63 18.42
C VAL A 366 2.82 -4.55 17.40
N VAL A 367 2.05 -3.59 17.83
CA VAL A 367 1.54 -2.52 16.97
C VAL A 367 1.92 -1.16 17.55
N ASN A 368 2.72 -0.39 16.81
CA ASN A 368 3.12 0.96 17.16
C ASN A 368 2.65 1.92 16.07
N SER A 369 1.74 2.83 16.40
CA SER A 369 1.26 3.87 15.48
C SER A 369 1.54 5.24 16.03
N LYS A 370 2.06 6.13 15.18
CA LYS A 370 2.31 7.52 15.53
C LYS A 370 1.71 8.43 14.47
N SER A 371 1.04 9.49 14.90
CA SER A 371 0.47 10.46 13.97
C SER A 371 0.75 11.89 14.38
N ILE A 372 0.88 12.75 13.38
CA ILE A 372 0.98 14.19 13.53
C ILE A 372 -0.10 14.84 12.68
N SER A 373 -0.87 15.75 13.25
CA SER A 373 -1.83 16.57 12.51
C SER A 373 -1.61 18.06 12.75
N LYS A 374 -1.76 18.86 11.68
CA LYS A 374 -1.58 20.31 11.70
C LYS A 374 -2.48 21.01 10.71
N ASP A 375 -2.71 22.31 10.95
CA ASP A 375 -3.45 23.22 10.05
C ASP A 375 -4.84 22.67 9.66
N GLY A 376 -5.54 22.01 10.61
CA GLY A 376 -6.86 21.42 10.41
C GLY A 376 -6.85 20.03 9.73
N GLY A 377 -5.68 19.39 9.56
CA GLY A 377 -5.59 18.01 9.10
C GLY A 377 -6.18 17.03 10.10
N ALA A 378 -6.73 15.91 9.60
CA ALA A 378 -7.31 14.85 10.40
C ALA A 378 -6.50 13.56 10.26
N CYS A 379 -6.14 12.94 11.39
CA CYS A 379 -5.59 11.61 11.49
C CYS A 379 -6.54 10.72 12.29
N THR A 380 -7.01 9.63 11.70
CA THR A 380 -7.76 8.59 12.41
C THR A 380 -6.92 7.32 12.45
N TYR A 381 -6.79 6.71 13.64
CA TYR A 381 -6.20 5.38 13.79
C TYR A 381 -7.27 4.36 14.09
N ARG A 382 -7.41 3.33 13.22
CA ARG A 382 -8.32 2.20 13.42
C ARG A 382 -7.55 0.93 13.66
N ALA A 383 -7.83 0.24 14.76
CA ALA A 383 -7.23 -1.05 15.08
C ALA A 383 -8.28 -2.14 15.14
N LEU A 384 -7.94 -3.32 14.64
CA LEU A 384 -8.66 -4.55 14.92
C LEU A 384 -7.66 -5.58 15.45
N VAL A 385 -7.90 -6.05 16.67
CA VAL A 385 -7.23 -7.23 17.20
C VAL A 385 -8.29 -8.31 17.41
N ARG A 386 -8.17 -9.39 16.65
CA ARG A 386 -9.01 -10.57 16.83
C ARG A 386 -8.16 -11.74 17.30
N ILE A 387 -8.51 -12.35 18.41
CA ILE A 387 -7.92 -13.58 18.92
C ILE A 387 -9.01 -14.64 18.89
N THR A 388 -8.89 -15.63 18.00
CA THR A 388 -9.88 -16.69 17.84
C THR A 388 -9.81 -17.71 18.96
N GLU A 389 -10.81 -18.57 19.09
CA GLU A 389 -10.88 -19.63 20.10
C GLU A 389 -9.67 -20.60 20.05
N ASN A 390 -9.07 -20.76 18.87
CA ASN A 390 -7.91 -21.62 18.68
C ASN A 390 -6.58 -20.96 19.05
N ALA A 391 -6.56 -19.63 19.22
CA ALA A 391 -5.33 -18.86 19.39
C ALA A 391 -4.94 -18.72 20.89
N LYS A 392 -4.86 -19.85 21.59
CA LYS A 392 -4.47 -19.95 23.00
C LYS A 392 -3.06 -19.41 23.23
N ASN A 393 -2.80 -18.83 24.40
CA ASN A 393 -1.51 -18.24 24.78
C ASN A 393 -1.01 -17.13 23.85
N SER A 394 -1.89 -16.52 23.07
CA SER A 394 -1.50 -15.43 22.15
C SER A 394 -1.36 -14.11 22.91
N LYS A 395 -0.46 -13.25 22.39
CA LYS A 395 -0.14 -11.95 23.02
C LYS A 395 -0.27 -10.83 22.01
N CYS A 396 -0.86 -9.71 22.46
CA CYS A 396 -0.96 -8.51 21.64
C CYS A 396 -0.59 -7.27 22.46
N SER A 397 0.15 -6.35 21.84
CA SER A 397 0.42 -5.02 22.39
C SER A 397 0.11 -3.98 21.33
N VAL A 398 -0.69 -2.97 21.66
CA VAL A 398 -1.03 -1.88 20.76
C VAL A 398 -0.71 -0.55 21.43
N SER A 399 0.11 0.28 20.79
CA SER A 399 0.42 1.64 21.20
C SER A 399 0.05 2.61 20.06
N CYS A 400 -0.75 3.63 20.39
CA CYS A 400 -1.08 4.70 19.47
C CYS A 400 -0.76 6.05 20.13
N GLU A 401 0.11 6.81 19.50
CA GLU A 401 0.51 8.14 19.95
C GLU A 401 0.15 9.18 18.90
N SER A 402 -0.50 10.27 19.30
CA SER A 402 -0.92 11.34 18.40
C SER A 402 -0.47 12.67 18.91
N LEU A 403 0.06 13.50 18.01
CA LEU A 403 0.45 14.88 18.27
C LEU A 403 -0.36 15.82 17.36
N MET A 404 -1.19 16.65 17.96
CA MET A 404 -1.85 17.76 17.27
C MET A 404 -1.06 19.04 17.51
N LEU A 405 -0.67 19.73 16.44
CA LEU A 405 0.18 20.92 16.51
C LEU A 405 -0.62 22.23 16.66
N ASP A 406 -1.94 22.15 16.59
CA ASP A 406 -2.87 23.28 16.76
C ASP A 406 -4.22 22.79 17.32
N ASP A 407 -5.15 23.73 17.54
CA ASP A 407 -6.47 23.48 18.13
C ASP A 407 -7.58 23.21 17.11
N ILE A 408 -7.28 23.28 15.82
CA ILE A 408 -8.23 23.00 14.72
C ILE A 408 -7.99 21.63 14.07
N SER A 409 -6.85 21.02 14.33
CA SER A 409 -6.52 19.68 13.85
C SER A 409 -7.23 18.59 14.65
N ARG A 410 -7.40 17.43 14.04
CA ARG A 410 -8.14 16.32 14.62
C ARG A 410 -7.30 15.05 14.69
N SER A 411 -7.47 14.31 15.78
CA SER A 411 -6.93 12.95 15.94
C SER A 411 -7.95 12.06 16.65
N ASP A 412 -8.35 10.98 15.98
CA ASP A 412 -9.28 9.99 16.51
C ASP A 412 -8.59 8.63 16.63
N THR A 413 -8.98 7.85 17.65
CA THR A 413 -8.52 6.47 17.84
C THR A 413 -9.72 5.56 18.04
N ILE A 414 -9.84 4.54 17.17
CA ILE A 414 -10.99 3.63 17.12
C ILE A 414 -10.49 2.18 17.25
N PRO A 415 -10.22 1.69 18.46
CA PRO A 415 -9.78 0.32 18.69
C PRO A 415 -10.97 -0.64 18.72
N VAL A 416 -10.79 -1.81 18.11
CA VAL A 416 -11.73 -2.94 18.18
C VAL A 416 -10.98 -4.17 18.66
N ASN A 417 -11.42 -4.75 19.77
CA ASN A 417 -10.86 -5.99 20.32
C ASN A 417 -11.94 -7.06 20.33
N ASP A 418 -11.69 -8.16 19.61
CA ASP A 418 -12.55 -9.33 19.51
C ASP A 418 -11.77 -10.55 20.02
N ILE A 419 -11.87 -10.80 21.32
CA ILE A 419 -11.11 -11.85 22.01
C ILE A 419 -12.05 -12.97 22.40
N ARG A 420 -11.80 -14.17 21.87
CA ARG A 420 -12.68 -15.34 21.96
C ARG A 420 -12.05 -16.51 22.69
N THR A 421 -10.98 -16.31 23.44
CA THR A 421 -10.32 -17.33 24.26
C THR A 421 -10.05 -16.78 25.64
N ASP A 422 -10.13 -17.63 26.65
CA ASP A 422 -9.86 -17.33 28.07
C ASP A 422 -8.41 -17.64 28.47
N GLU A 423 -7.62 -18.22 27.55
CA GLU A 423 -6.25 -18.70 27.79
C GLU A 423 -5.20 -17.86 27.06
#